data_3fad4c998cb3b7319e2f23827c529b46
#
_entry.id   3fad4c998cb3b7319e2f23827c529b46
#
_cell.length_a   1.000
_cell.length_b   1.000
_cell.length_c   1.000
_cell.angle_alpha   90.00
_cell.angle_beta   90.00
_cell.angle_gamma   90.00
#
_symmetry.space_group_name_H-M   'P 1'
#
loop_
_entity.id
_entity.type
_entity.pdbx_description
1 polymer ?
#
loop_
_entity_poly.entity_id
_entity_poly.type
_entity_poly.pdbx_seq_one_letter_code
_entity_poly.pdbx_strand_id
1 'polypeptide(L)'
;MMREIIGKIIDIVLPPKDKDTASKEAAPATTEVKAVSLEQLLGGALGDAPAEPDLRVIGLYSSVEDEKIAELTQALLYLNEMNRLLPEDKEKKPVEFYINTYGGSADDMFAMYDVMQQVMKETEIHTIGVGKVMSAGTLLLAAGTKGKRKI
;
A
#
# COMPACT_ATOMS: atom_id res chain seq x y z
N MET A 1 -8.15 24.24 3.48
CA MET A 1 -8.59 22.89 3.84
C MET A 1 -7.51 22.07 4.55
N MET A 2 -6.31 21.82 3.96
CA MET A 2 -5.25 21.03 4.65
C MET A 2 -4.66 21.70 5.92
N ARG A 3 -4.54 23.03 5.94
CA ARG A 3 -4.06 23.77 7.14
C ARG A 3 -5.03 23.76 8.34
N GLU A 4 -6.33 23.65 8.07
CA GLU A 4 -7.34 23.55 9.13
C GLU A 4 -7.39 22.17 9.79
N ILE A 5 -7.09 21.13 9.05
CA ILE A 5 -7.03 19.74 9.57
C ILE A 5 -5.82 19.57 10.48
N ILE A 6 -4.66 20.14 10.11
CA ILE A 6 -3.44 20.09 10.94
C ILE A 6 -3.63 20.87 12.25
N GLY A 7 -4.33 22.00 12.22
CA GLY A 7 -4.66 22.75 13.46
C GLY A 7 -5.48 21.95 14.46
N LYS A 8 -6.49 21.23 14.00
CA LYS A 8 -7.37 20.40 14.86
C LYS A 8 -6.67 19.15 15.44
N ILE A 9 -5.65 18.63 14.80
CA ILE A 9 -4.87 17.49 15.32
C ILE A 9 -3.94 17.94 16.45
N ILE A 10 -3.39 19.15 16.38
CA ILE A 10 -2.51 19.70 17.42
C ILE A 10 -3.28 19.93 18.73
N ASP A 11 -4.54 20.37 18.67
CA ASP A 11 -5.38 20.62 19.85
C ASP A 11 -5.82 19.32 20.58
N ILE A 12 -5.73 18.16 19.91
CA ILE A 12 -6.08 16.85 20.49
C ILE A 12 -4.90 16.21 21.23
N VAL A 13 -3.66 16.57 20.87
CA VAL A 13 -2.44 15.89 21.36
C VAL A 13 -1.79 16.62 22.55
N LEU A 14 -2.09 17.87 22.79
CA LEU A 14 -1.52 18.63 23.90
C LEU A 14 -2.56 18.83 25.01
N PRO A 15 -2.27 18.42 26.28
CA PRO A 15 -3.16 18.70 27.40
C PRO A 15 -3.19 20.21 27.70
N PRO A 16 -4.32 20.76 28.23
CA PRO A 16 -4.43 22.16 28.54
C PRO A 16 -3.44 22.57 29.63
N LYS A 17 -2.79 23.71 29.43
CA LYS A 17 -1.93 24.32 30.44
C LYS A 17 -2.80 24.90 31.58
N ASP A 18 -2.81 24.22 32.70
CA ASP A 18 -3.33 24.79 33.94
C ASP A 18 -2.40 25.92 34.43
N LYS A 19 -2.97 27.08 34.64
CA LYS A 19 -2.35 28.20 35.32
C LYS A 19 -2.56 28.03 36.83
N ASP A 20 -1.51 28.44 37.56
CA ASP A 20 -1.42 28.70 38.99
C ASP A 20 -1.01 27.54 39.90
N THR A 21 0.28 27.57 40.22
CA THR A 21 0.73 27.61 41.63
C THR A 21 2.20 28.08 41.71
N ALA A 22 2.41 29.20 42.36
CA ALA A 22 3.71 29.71 42.69
C ALA A 22 4.23 29.03 43.96
N SER A 23 5.43 28.46 43.94
CA SER A 23 6.29 28.36 45.11
C SER A 23 7.75 28.26 44.68
N LYS A 24 8.55 29.12 45.33
CA LYS A 24 10.00 29.25 45.24
C LYS A 24 10.71 27.96 45.66
N GLU A 25 11.74 27.53 44.91
CA GLU A 25 13.03 27.20 45.50
C GLU A 25 14.06 26.80 44.42
N ALA A 26 15.28 27.36 44.59
CA ALA A 26 16.60 26.90 44.14
C ALA A 26 16.83 26.54 42.67
N ALA A 27 17.61 27.34 41.98
CA ALA A 27 18.25 27.05 40.71
C ALA A 27 19.34 25.96 40.82
N PRO A 28 19.38 24.99 39.91
CA PRO A 28 20.62 24.39 39.46
C PRO A 28 20.86 24.68 37.96
N ALA A 29 22.14 24.84 37.65
CA ALA A 29 22.80 25.01 36.38
C ALA A 29 21.96 24.84 35.08
N THR A 30 21.90 25.94 34.34
CA THR A 30 21.36 25.98 32.97
C THR A 30 22.22 25.14 32.03
N THR A 31 21.84 23.91 31.80
CA THR A 31 22.29 23.17 30.61
C THR A 31 21.47 23.73 29.46
N GLU A 32 22.09 24.49 28.57
CA GLU A 32 21.48 24.91 27.31
C GLU A 32 21.07 23.65 26.53
N VAL A 33 19.83 23.28 26.62
CA VAL A 33 19.23 22.30 25.73
C VAL A 33 19.06 23.00 24.39
N LYS A 34 20.00 22.78 23.46
CA LYS A 34 19.82 23.18 22.06
C LYS A 34 18.49 22.61 21.59
N ALA A 35 17.54 23.51 21.30
CA ALA A 35 16.30 23.12 20.66
C ALA A 35 16.61 22.49 19.31
N VAL A 36 16.56 21.18 19.25
CA VAL A 36 16.66 20.43 17.98
C VAL A 36 15.36 20.71 17.22
N SER A 37 15.46 21.29 16.03
CA SER A 37 14.26 21.58 15.23
C SER A 37 13.54 20.28 14.86
N LEU A 38 12.21 20.34 14.80
CA LEU A 38 11.37 19.21 14.40
C LEU A 38 11.81 18.66 13.03
N GLU A 39 12.31 19.52 12.13
CA GLU A 39 12.89 19.15 10.84
C GLU A 39 14.18 18.33 10.96
N GLN A 40 15.04 18.63 11.97
CA GLN A 40 16.24 17.83 12.23
C GLN A 40 15.91 16.47 12.84
N LEU A 41 14.87 16.38 13.67
CA LEU A 41 14.36 15.09 14.20
C LEU A 41 13.70 14.25 13.13
N LEU A 42 12.89 14.86 12.27
CA LEU A 42 12.20 14.15 11.17
C LEU A 42 13.17 13.85 10.02
N GLY A 43 14.11 14.75 9.70
CA GLY A 43 15.09 14.51 8.64
C GLY A 43 16.09 13.40 8.98
N GLY A 44 16.50 13.31 10.27
CA GLY A 44 17.35 12.22 10.74
C GLY A 44 16.63 10.88 10.84
N ALA A 45 15.31 10.88 11.09
CA ALA A 45 14.50 9.67 11.14
C ALA A 45 14.06 9.16 9.74
N LEU A 46 13.99 10.06 8.75
CA LEU A 46 13.57 9.73 7.38
C LEU A 46 14.75 9.47 6.42
N GLY A 47 15.97 9.90 6.80
CA GLY A 47 17.16 9.79 5.94
C GLY A 47 17.78 8.40 5.83
N ASP A 48 17.55 7.52 6.80
CA ASP A 48 18.18 6.20 6.92
C ASP A 48 17.19 5.03 7.09
N ALA A 49 15.89 5.27 6.91
CA ALA A 49 14.96 4.16 6.84
C ALA A 49 15.25 3.37 5.54
N PRO A 50 15.54 2.05 5.63
CA PRO A 50 15.68 1.23 4.44
C PRO A 50 14.42 1.41 3.60
N ALA A 51 14.59 1.67 2.30
CA ALA A 51 13.48 1.81 1.38
C ALA A 51 12.54 0.61 1.59
N GLU A 52 11.26 0.88 1.90
CA GLU A 52 10.30 -0.19 2.07
C GLU A 52 10.31 -1.08 0.83
N PRO A 53 10.31 -2.42 1.00
CA PRO A 53 10.32 -3.32 -0.14
C PRO A 53 9.05 -3.05 -0.97
N ASP A 54 9.24 -2.77 -2.26
CA ASP A 54 8.15 -2.57 -3.21
C ASP A 54 7.50 -3.94 -3.52
N LEU A 55 6.62 -4.37 -2.62
CA LEU A 55 5.91 -5.64 -2.74
C LEU A 55 4.81 -5.53 -3.80
N ARG A 56 5.05 -6.16 -4.95
CA ARG A 56 4.12 -6.19 -6.08
C ARG A 56 3.55 -7.59 -6.31
N VAL A 57 3.23 -8.25 -5.22
CA VAL A 57 2.72 -9.63 -5.21
C VAL A 57 1.32 -9.63 -4.63
N ILE A 58 0.37 -10.20 -5.37
CA ILE A 58 -0.98 -10.48 -4.90
C ILE A 58 -1.27 -11.97 -5.03
N GLY A 59 -2.21 -12.50 -4.25
CA GLY A 59 -2.48 -13.93 -4.25
C GLY A 59 -3.94 -14.30 -4.03
N LEU A 60 -4.44 -15.22 -4.85
CA LEU A 60 -5.71 -15.89 -4.70
C LEU A 60 -5.48 -17.32 -4.19
N TYR A 61 -5.65 -17.52 -2.88
CA TYR A 61 -5.43 -18.81 -2.21
C TYR A 61 -6.72 -19.42 -1.63
N SER A 62 -7.88 -18.87 -1.99
CA SER A 62 -9.22 -19.27 -1.56
C SER A 62 -10.14 -19.52 -2.75
N SER A 63 -11.44 -19.67 -2.51
CA SER A 63 -12.46 -19.66 -3.55
C SER A 63 -12.53 -18.29 -4.24
N VAL A 64 -12.97 -18.29 -5.51
CA VAL A 64 -13.33 -17.07 -6.22
C VAL A 64 -14.70 -16.63 -5.72
N GLU A 65 -14.72 -15.59 -4.92
CA GLU A 65 -15.90 -15.05 -4.25
C GLU A 65 -15.79 -13.54 -4.05
N ASP A 66 -16.90 -12.87 -3.86
CA ASP A 66 -17.08 -11.43 -3.84
C ASP A 66 -16.02 -10.71 -2.97
N GLU A 67 -15.95 -11.06 -1.67
CA GLU A 67 -15.04 -10.41 -0.73
C GLU A 67 -13.57 -10.52 -1.17
N LYS A 68 -13.15 -11.72 -1.59
CA LYS A 68 -11.77 -11.96 -2.03
C LYS A 68 -11.44 -11.23 -3.33
N ILE A 69 -12.38 -11.19 -4.26
CA ILE A 69 -12.17 -10.49 -5.54
C ILE A 69 -12.18 -8.97 -5.33
N ALA A 70 -12.99 -8.45 -4.40
CA ALA A 70 -12.96 -7.04 -4.04
C ALA A 70 -11.58 -6.62 -3.47
N GLU A 71 -11.01 -7.41 -2.55
CA GLU A 71 -9.66 -7.19 -2.01
C GLU A 71 -8.58 -7.17 -3.10
N LEU A 72 -8.59 -8.20 -3.97
CA LEU A 72 -7.61 -8.33 -5.05
C LEU A 72 -7.74 -7.21 -6.08
N THR A 73 -8.96 -6.82 -6.40
CA THR A 73 -9.26 -5.68 -7.28
C THR A 73 -8.68 -4.39 -6.73
N GLN A 74 -8.93 -4.10 -5.45
CA GLN A 74 -8.39 -2.90 -4.80
C GLN A 74 -6.86 -2.89 -4.79
N ALA A 75 -6.23 -4.02 -4.46
CA ALA A 75 -4.77 -4.15 -4.47
C ALA A 75 -4.19 -3.95 -5.87
N LEU A 76 -4.81 -4.53 -6.90
CA LEU A 76 -4.35 -4.43 -8.28
C LEU A 76 -4.47 -3.00 -8.83
N LEU A 77 -5.59 -2.32 -8.54
CA LEU A 77 -5.78 -0.92 -8.93
C LEU A 77 -4.77 0.00 -8.22
N TYR A 78 -4.49 -0.24 -6.94
CA TYR A 78 -3.48 0.51 -6.19
C TYR A 78 -2.07 0.36 -6.83
N LEU A 79 -1.65 -0.87 -7.12
CA LEU A 79 -0.35 -1.15 -7.75
C LEU A 79 -0.25 -0.54 -9.17
N ASN A 80 -1.35 -0.52 -9.90
CA ASN A 80 -1.43 0.14 -11.20
C ASN A 80 -1.27 1.66 -11.07
N GLU A 81 -1.92 2.27 -10.09
CA GLU A 81 -1.81 3.72 -9.86
C GLU A 81 -0.39 4.10 -9.46
N MET A 82 0.30 3.29 -8.67
CA MET A 82 1.73 3.48 -8.38
C MET A 82 2.59 3.53 -9.66
N ASN A 83 2.30 2.69 -10.65
CA ASN A 83 2.98 2.73 -11.95
C ASN A 83 2.63 3.99 -12.76
N ARG A 84 1.38 4.46 -12.69
CA ARG A 84 0.95 5.68 -13.37
C ARG A 84 1.58 6.94 -12.81
N LEU A 85 1.91 6.93 -11.52
CA LEU A 85 2.55 8.05 -10.83
C LEU A 85 4.08 8.06 -10.98
N LEU A 86 4.67 7.02 -11.58
CA LEU A 86 6.10 7.01 -11.86
C LEU A 86 6.46 8.08 -12.91
N PRO A 87 7.61 8.74 -12.77
CA PRO A 87 8.18 9.59 -13.82
C PRO A 87 8.33 8.82 -15.14
N GLU A 88 8.23 9.52 -16.27
CA GLU A 88 8.30 8.90 -17.62
C GLU A 88 9.61 8.17 -17.90
N ASP A 89 10.70 8.54 -17.23
CA ASP A 89 12.02 7.91 -17.35
C ASP A 89 12.15 6.63 -16.49
N LYS A 90 11.14 6.30 -15.69
CA LYS A 90 11.15 5.11 -14.84
C LYS A 90 10.40 3.95 -15.46
N GLU A 91 11.00 2.78 -15.39
CA GLU A 91 10.38 1.54 -15.85
C GLU A 91 9.22 1.14 -14.94
N LYS A 92 8.07 0.86 -15.57
CA LYS A 92 6.90 0.32 -14.86
C LYS A 92 7.18 -1.11 -14.40
N LYS A 93 6.85 -1.39 -13.16
CA LYS A 93 7.09 -2.70 -12.55
C LYS A 93 5.88 -3.60 -12.71
N PRO A 94 6.07 -4.89 -13.05
CA PRO A 94 4.96 -5.84 -13.14
C PRO A 94 4.35 -6.14 -11.78
N VAL A 95 3.13 -6.69 -11.81
CA VAL A 95 2.49 -7.32 -10.66
C VAL A 95 2.55 -8.83 -10.82
N GLU A 96 3.03 -9.55 -9.80
CA GLU A 96 2.97 -11.01 -9.75
C GLU A 96 1.65 -11.45 -9.07
N PHE A 97 0.85 -12.22 -9.80
CA PHE A 97 -0.42 -12.74 -9.30
C PHE A 97 -0.37 -14.25 -9.14
N TYR A 98 -0.25 -14.71 -7.91
CA TYR A 98 -0.22 -16.12 -7.57
C TYR A 98 -1.64 -16.68 -7.41
N ILE A 99 -1.90 -17.84 -8.02
CA ILE A 99 -3.23 -18.46 -8.07
C ILE A 99 -3.17 -19.90 -7.60
N ASN A 100 -3.90 -20.20 -6.53
CA ASN A 100 -4.12 -21.53 -5.97
C ASN A 100 -5.60 -21.65 -5.54
N THR A 101 -6.46 -22.10 -6.42
CA THR A 101 -7.90 -22.13 -6.18
C THR A 101 -8.61 -23.29 -6.88
N TYR A 102 -9.69 -23.77 -6.28
CA TYR A 102 -10.66 -24.66 -6.94
C TYR A 102 -11.59 -23.91 -7.90
N GLY A 103 -11.56 -22.58 -7.92
CA GLY A 103 -12.50 -21.74 -8.65
C GLY A 103 -13.58 -21.17 -7.74
N GLY A 104 -14.74 -20.85 -8.29
CA GLY A 104 -15.88 -20.27 -7.56
C GLY A 104 -16.82 -19.52 -8.49
N SER A 105 -17.35 -18.38 -8.04
CA SER A 105 -18.31 -17.55 -8.75
C SER A 105 -17.82 -17.11 -10.13
N ALA A 106 -18.66 -17.28 -11.14
CA ALA A 106 -18.35 -16.83 -12.50
C ALA A 106 -18.43 -15.31 -12.62
N ASP A 107 -19.37 -14.68 -11.93
CA ASP A 107 -19.54 -13.23 -11.98
C ASP A 107 -18.33 -12.51 -11.36
N ASP A 108 -17.84 -12.99 -10.22
CA ASP A 108 -16.65 -12.46 -9.55
C ASP A 108 -15.39 -12.69 -10.37
N MET A 109 -15.29 -13.86 -11.03
CA MET A 109 -14.21 -14.14 -11.96
C MET A 109 -14.20 -13.15 -13.13
N PHE A 110 -15.35 -12.85 -13.74
CA PHE A 110 -15.43 -11.86 -14.81
C PHE A 110 -15.10 -10.46 -14.32
N ALA A 111 -15.54 -10.08 -13.12
CA ALA A 111 -15.19 -8.81 -12.51
C ALA A 111 -13.66 -8.65 -12.40
N MET A 112 -12.97 -9.66 -11.88
CA MET A 112 -11.51 -9.67 -11.79
C MET A 112 -10.84 -9.65 -13.17
N TYR A 113 -11.36 -10.43 -14.11
CA TYR A 113 -10.86 -10.46 -15.49
C TYR A 113 -10.90 -9.07 -16.13
N ASP A 114 -12.03 -8.36 -16.01
CA ASP A 114 -12.20 -7.03 -16.60
C ASP A 114 -11.22 -6.02 -15.98
N VAL A 115 -11.03 -6.07 -14.67
CA VAL A 115 -10.04 -5.24 -13.99
C VAL A 115 -8.61 -5.55 -14.48
N MET A 116 -8.27 -6.84 -14.62
CA MET A 116 -6.97 -7.24 -15.17
C MET A 116 -6.75 -6.67 -16.58
N GLN A 117 -7.78 -6.73 -17.45
CA GLN A 117 -7.69 -6.18 -18.81
C GLN A 117 -7.49 -4.64 -18.81
N GLN A 118 -8.11 -3.93 -17.87
CA GLN A 118 -7.90 -2.48 -17.73
C GLN A 118 -6.49 -2.16 -17.24
N VAL A 119 -6.02 -2.86 -16.24
CA VAL A 119 -4.69 -2.66 -15.62
C VAL A 119 -3.57 -3.00 -16.62
N MET A 120 -3.73 -4.04 -17.43
CA MET A 120 -2.71 -4.47 -18.41
C MET A 120 -2.48 -3.47 -19.56
N LYS A 121 -3.26 -2.39 -19.66
CA LYS A 121 -2.94 -1.27 -20.57
C LYS A 121 -1.69 -0.49 -20.12
N GLU A 122 -1.37 -0.56 -18.83
CA GLU A 122 -0.31 0.22 -18.20
C GLU A 122 0.70 -0.64 -17.39
N THR A 123 0.23 -1.73 -16.81
CA THR A 123 1.00 -2.56 -15.87
C THR A 123 0.92 -4.02 -16.28
N GLU A 124 2.06 -4.67 -16.54
CA GLU A 124 2.09 -6.12 -16.80
C GLU A 124 1.61 -6.91 -15.57
N ILE A 125 0.83 -7.96 -15.81
CA ILE A 125 0.39 -8.91 -14.78
C ILE A 125 0.98 -10.28 -15.12
N HIS A 126 1.94 -10.73 -14.31
CA HIS A 126 2.53 -12.05 -14.40
C HIS A 126 1.71 -13.02 -13.56
N THR A 127 0.97 -13.91 -14.17
CA THR A 127 0.17 -14.91 -13.46
C THR A 127 0.96 -16.19 -13.22
N ILE A 128 0.92 -16.70 -11.98
CA ILE A 128 1.65 -17.89 -11.54
C ILE A 128 0.68 -18.88 -10.90
N GLY A 129 0.45 -20.00 -11.54
CA GLY A 129 -0.33 -21.10 -10.97
C GLY A 129 0.50 -21.91 -9.97
N VAL A 130 -0.01 -22.13 -8.78
CA VAL A 130 0.66 -22.88 -7.72
C VAL A 130 -0.27 -23.96 -7.16
N GLY A 131 0.10 -25.20 -7.31
CA GLY A 131 -0.69 -26.33 -6.82
C GLY A 131 -1.95 -26.55 -7.66
N LYS A 132 -3.11 -26.13 -7.17
CA LYS A 132 -4.39 -26.30 -7.89
C LYS A 132 -4.84 -25.00 -8.56
N VAL A 133 -5.17 -25.07 -9.83
CA VAL A 133 -5.78 -23.97 -10.59
C VAL A 133 -6.93 -24.54 -11.41
N MET A 134 -8.15 -24.40 -10.91
CA MET A 134 -9.32 -25.06 -11.50
C MET A 134 -10.44 -24.06 -11.81
N SER A 135 -11.34 -24.43 -12.73
CA SER A 135 -12.55 -23.67 -13.05
C SER A 135 -12.25 -22.18 -13.30
N ALA A 136 -12.89 -21.26 -12.58
CA ALA A 136 -12.67 -19.82 -12.66
C ALA A 136 -11.19 -19.42 -12.53
N GLY A 137 -10.40 -20.13 -11.71
CA GLY A 137 -8.96 -19.90 -11.58
C GLY A 137 -8.19 -20.09 -12.88
N THR A 138 -8.61 -21.02 -13.73
CA THR A 138 -7.96 -21.28 -15.04
C THR A 138 -8.09 -20.07 -15.96
N LEU A 139 -9.26 -19.41 -15.97
CA LEU A 139 -9.45 -18.20 -16.76
C LEU A 139 -8.59 -17.05 -16.22
N LEU A 140 -8.55 -16.86 -14.90
CA LEU A 140 -7.71 -15.82 -14.29
C LEU A 140 -6.23 -16.06 -14.57
N LEU A 141 -5.75 -17.30 -14.53
CA LEU A 141 -4.38 -17.64 -14.92
C LEU A 141 -4.13 -17.28 -16.39
N ALA A 142 -5.07 -17.65 -17.28
CA ALA A 142 -4.98 -17.36 -18.70
C ALA A 142 -5.10 -15.87 -19.04
N ALA A 143 -5.69 -15.07 -18.16
CA ALA A 143 -5.91 -13.64 -18.33
C ALA A 143 -4.65 -12.78 -18.16
N GLY A 144 -3.57 -13.30 -17.59
CA GLY A 144 -2.32 -12.57 -17.41
C GLY A 144 -1.65 -12.14 -18.73
N THR A 145 -0.67 -11.28 -18.64
CA THR A 145 0.11 -10.77 -19.78
C THR A 145 0.64 -11.92 -20.63
N LYS A 146 0.48 -11.80 -21.95
CA LYS A 146 0.92 -12.83 -22.91
C LYS A 146 2.42 -13.10 -22.75
N GLY A 147 2.79 -14.37 -22.59
CA GLY A 147 4.17 -14.80 -22.39
C GLY A 147 4.68 -14.70 -20.94
N LYS A 148 3.84 -14.20 -20.03
CA LYS A 148 4.18 -14.03 -18.58
C LYS A 148 3.32 -14.92 -17.67
N ARG A 149 2.71 -15.95 -18.22
CA ARG A 149 1.88 -16.94 -17.52
C ARG A 149 2.73 -18.15 -17.20
N LYS A 150 2.72 -18.62 -15.97
CA LYS A 150 3.53 -19.74 -15.48
C LYS A 150 2.65 -20.74 -14.71
N ILE A 151 2.97 -22.01 -14.80
CA ILE A 151 2.42 -23.11 -14.00
C ILE A 151 3.59 -23.87 -13.39
#